data_2b2acb30aeab66ec8627632eeb919849
#
_entry.id   2b2acb30aeab66ec8627632eeb919849
#
_cell.length_a   1.000
_cell.length_b   1.000
_cell.length_c   1.000
_cell.angle_alpha   90.00
_cell.angle_beta   90.00
_cell.angle_gamma   90.00
#
_symmetry.space_group_name_H-M   'P 1'
#
loop_
_entity.id
_entity.type
_entity.pdbx_description
1 polymer ?
#
loop_
_entity_poly.entity_id
_entity_poly.type
_entity_poly.pdbx_seq_one_letter_code
_entity_poly.pdbx_strand_id
1 'polypeptide(L)'
;MTDILAAFGWVFDPANWAGAGGIPARLGEHAWYSLLTLVLAAVIAVPIGLAIGHTGTFRGLAVGVSGALRAIPTLGLVVYLALITLNLSIIPPLIALTILAIPPVLAGAYSGLESVDRRTIDAARAMGMTELQILFKVEIPLSLPLIIGGIRSAALQVIATWTVAAILPVGGLGRFLFDGLAVQRYDEMLGGSILVIALALVTDGVFAIVQRLVVPRGVTAGKIQDVRSKDPWRPIGPSVPNHPVGNSSM
;
A
#
# COMPACT_ATOMS: atom_id res chain seq x y z
N MET A 1 20.71 -20.00 -15.35
CA MET A 1 21.66 -19.50 -14.32
C MET A 1 22.70 -18.54 -14.87
N THR A 2 23.12 -18.69 -16.11
CA THR A 2 24.04 -17.77 -16.80
C THR A 2 23.52 -16.33 -16.88
N ASP A 3 22.23 -16.14 -17.12
CA ASP A 3 21.63 -14.81 -17.35
C ASP A 3 21.53 -13.97 -16.06
N ILE A 4 21.31 -14.62 -14.90
CA ILE A 4 21.28 -13.91 -13.60
C ILE A 4 22.68 -13.42 -13.22
N LEU A 5 23.72 -14.25 -13.45
CA LEU A 5 25.11 -13.83 -13.21
C LEU A 5 25.52 -12.69 -14.15
N ALA A 6 25.10 -12.75 -15.42
CA ALA A 6 25.31 -11.68 -16.39
C ALA A 6 24.63 -10.38 -15.96
N ALA A 7 23.39 -10.44 -15.40
CA ALA A 7 22.69 -9.29 -14.88
C ALA A 7 23.40 -8.63 -13.69
N PHE A 8 23.94 -9.43 -12.75
CA PHE A 8 24.78 -8.88 -11.69
C PHE A 8 26.07 -8.26 -12.24
N GLY A 9 26.72 -8.92 -13.22
CA GLY A 9 27.87 -8.34 -13.92
C GLY A 9 27.54 -6.98 -14.53
N TRP A 10 26.38 -6.85 -15.19
CA TRP A 10 25.91 -5.61 -15.79
C TRP A 10 25.65 -4.52 -14.71
N VAL A 11 25.00 -4.87 -13.58
CA VAL A 11 24.72 -3.91 -12.50
C VAL A 11 26.00 -3.38 -11.87
N PHE A 12 27.06 -4.19 -11.75
CA PHE A 12 28.32 -3.79 -11.13
C PHE A 12 29.34 -3.27 -12.11
N ASP A 13 29.05 -3.24 -13.42
CA ASP A 13 29.96 -2.68 -14.43
C ASP A 13 29.99 -1.14 -14.27
N PRO A 14 31.20 -0.54 -14.02
CA PRO A 14 31.35 0.90 -13.89
C PRO A 14 30.85 1.70 -15.11
N ALA A 15 30.89 1.11 -16.31
CA ALA A 15 30.40 1.75 -17.52
C ALA A 15 28.90 2.11 -17.45
N ASN A 16 28.11 1.33 -16.74
CA ASN A 16 26.67 1.56 -16.60
C ASN A 16 26.31 2.60 -15.50
N TRP A 17 27.30 3.07 -14.75
CA TRP A 17 27.10 4.08 -13.69
C TRP A 17 27.36 5.51 -14.14
N ALA A 18 27.82 5.73 -15.34
CA ALA A 18 28.23 7.03 -15.88
C ALA A 18 27.20 7.59 -16.89
N GLY A 19 27.16 8.93 -17.01
CA GLY A 19 26.36 9.64 -18.00
C GLY A 19 24.87 9.79 -17.64
N ALA A 20 24.15 10.52 -18.50
CA ALA A 20 22.74 10.85 -18.33
C ALA A 20 21.80 9.63 -18.43
N GLY A 21 22.24 8.53 -19.03
CA GLY A 21 21.51 7.25 -19.10
C GLY A 21 21.97 6.23 -18.08
N GLY A 22 22.94 6.56 -17.22
CA GLY A 22 23.50 5.63 -16.23
C GLY A 22 22.55 5.30 -15.09
N ILE A 23 22.89 4.24 -14.35
CA ILE A 23 22.07 3.72 -13.23
C ILE A 23 21.67 4.81 -12.22
N PRO A 24 22.59 5.70 -11.73
CA PRO A 24 22.21 6.72 -10.75
C PRO A 24 21.20 7.73 -11.30
N ALA A 25 21.33 8.15 -12.56
CA ALA A 25 20.40 9.07 -13.19
C ALA A 25 19.01 8.44 -13.33
N ARG A 26 18.92 7.21 -13.86
CA ARG A 26 17.67 6.46 -14.02
C ARG A 26 17.03 6.10 -12.70
N LEU A 27 17.80 5.81 -11.66
CA LEU A 27 17.31 5.57 -10.30
C LEU A 27 16.71 6.86 -9.71
N GLY A 28 17.42 7.99 -9.85
CA GLY A 28 16.93 9.30 -9.40
C GLY A 28 15.62 9.70 -10.08
N GLU A 29 15.53 9.56 -11.41
CA GLU A 29 14.31 9.79 -12.18
C GLU A 29 13.16 8.90 -11.67
N HIS A 30 13.41 7.61 -11.52
CA HIS A 30 12.38 6.65 -11.09
C HIS A 30 11.87 6.94 -9.67
N ALA A 31 12.78 7.23 -8.74
CA ALA A 31 12.44 7.57 -7.37
C ALA A 31 11.65 8.90 -7.31
N TRP A 32 12.08 9.91 -8.08
CA TRP A 32 11.39 11.20 -8.14
C TRP A 32 9.98 11.09 -8.71
N TYR A 33 9.81 10.38 -9.82
CA TYR A 33 8.51 10.19 -10.46
C TYR A 33 7.55 9.40 -9.57
N SER A 34 8.07 8.37 -8.91
CA SER A 34 7.30 7.58 -7.94
C SER A 34 6.87 8.42 -6.74
N LEU A 35 7.76 9.23 -6.19
CA LEU A 35 7.46 10.12 -5.08
C LEU A 35 6.40 11.16 -5.47
N LEU A 36 6.56 11.80 -6.63
CA LEU A 36 5.60 12.81 -7.12
C LEU A 36 4.20 12.19 -7.30
N THR A 37 4.12 11.02 -7.93
CA THR A 37 2.87 10.27 -8.09
C THR A 37 2.22 9.97 -6.75
N LEU A 38 2.99 9.46 -5.79
CA LEU A 38 2.51 9.09 -4.47
C LEU A 38 1.99 10.31 -3.69
N VAL A 39 2.71 11.43 -3.74
CA VAL A 39 2.29 12.68 -3.09
C VAL A 39 0.99 13.19 -3.69
N LEU A 40 0.86 13.23 -5.02
CA LEU A 40 -0.38 13.63 -5.68
C LEU A 40 -1.56 12.74 -5.30
N ALA A 41 -1.36 11.42 -5.31
CA ALA A 41 -2.39 10.48 -4.89
C ALA A 41 -2.76 10.65 -3.41
N ALA A 42 -1.78 10.85 -2.53
CA ALA A 42 -2.02 11.04 -1.10
C ALA A 42 -2.77 12.35 -0.80
N VAL A 43 -2.40 13.46 -1.45
CA VAL A 43 -3.07 14.76 -1.30
C VAL A 43 -4.56 14.69 -1.68
N ILE A 44 -4.91 13.84 -2.65
CA ILE A 44 -6.30 13.63 -3.07
C ILE A 44 -6.99 12.59 -2.17
N ALA A 45 -6.37 11.42 -2.01
CA ALA A 45 -7.03 10.26 -1.42
C ALA A 45 -7.12 10.30 0.11
N VAL A 46 -6.12 10.88 0.81
CA VAL A 46 -6.14 10.93 2.27
C VAL A 46 -7.29 11.79 2.79
N PRO A 47 -7.49 13.07 2.35
CA PRO A 47 -8.61 13.86 2.83
C PRO A 47 -9.97 13.21 2.55
N ILE A 48 -10.15 12.64 1.34
CA ILE A 48 -11.38 11.96 0.97
C ILE A 48 -11.60 10.72 1.86
N GLY A 49 -10.56 9.92 2.07
CA GLY A 49 -10.62 8.72 2.92
C GLY A 49 -10.93 9.05 4.39
N LEU A 50 -10.32 10.12 4.93
CA LEU A 50 -10.62 10.61 6.27
C LEU A 50 -12.07 11.09 6.39
N ALA A 51 -12.57 11.83 5.40
CA ALA A 51 -13.97 12.29 5.39
C ALA A 51 -14.95 11.11 5.34
N ILE A 52 -14.69 10.10 4.51
CA ILE A 52 -15.52 8.88 4.41
C ILE A 52 -15.47 8.09 5.72
N GLY A 53 -14.28 7.88 6.29
CA GLY A 53 -14.10 7.09 7.52
C GLY A 53 -14.74 7.78 8.73
N HIS A 54 -14.60 9.10 8.87
CA HIS A 54 -15.17 9.88 9.97
C HIS A 54 -16.70 9.97 9.90
N THR A 55 -17.27 10.24 8.70
CA THR A 55 -18.70 10.41 8.52
C THR A 55 -19.46 9.09 8.38
N GLY A 56 -18.76 8.00 7.99
CA GLY A 56 -19.36 6.71 7.65
C GLY A 56 -20.18 6.71 6.35
N THR A 57 -20.19 7.84 5.61
CA THR A 57 -20.96 8.02 4.38
C THR A 57 -20.13 7.69 3.14
N PHE A 58 -20.80 7.35 2.01
CA PHE A 58 -20.15 7.08 0.71
C PHE A 58 -19.19 5.88 0.66
N ARG A 59 -19.13 5.04 1.68
CA ARG A 59 -18.26 3.84 1.70
C ARG A 59 -18.48 2.94 0.49
N GLY A 60 -19.76 2.63 0.18
CA GLY A 60 -20.09 1.77 -0.97
C GLY A 60 -19.59 2.36 -2.30
N LEU A 61 -19.72 3.69 -2.46
CA LEU A 61 -19.20 4.40 -3.63
C LEU A 61 -17.68 4.33 -3.69
N ALA A 62 -16.97 4.56 -2.57
CA ALA A 62 -15.51 4.48 -2.50
C ALA A 62 -15.00 3.10 -2.87
N VAL A 63 -15.64 2.03 -2.35
CA VAL A 63 -15.29 0.65 -2.68
C VAL A 63 -15.54 0.36 -4.16
N GLY A 64 -16.70 0.75 -4.69
CA GLY A 64 -17.07 0.54 -6.10
C GLY A 64 -16.12 1.27 -7.06
N VAL A 65 -15.86 2.55 -6.83
CA VAL A 65 -14.92 3.36 -7.64
C VAL A 65 -13.50 2.80 -7.54
N SER A 66 -13.04 2.44 -6.35
CA SER A 66 -11.71 1.82 -6.18
C SER A 66 -11.58 0.49 -6.92
N GLY A 67 -12.65 -0.33 -6.92
CA GLY A 67 -12.70 -1.58 -7.70
C GLY A 67 -12.62 -1.31 -9.20
N ALA A 68 -13.40 -0.35 -9.72
CA ALA A 68 -13.40 0.04 -11.12
C ALA A 68 -12.01 0.56 -11.57
N LEU A 69 -11.38 1.43 -10.77
CA LEU A 69 -10.05 1.98 -11.08
C LEU A 69 -8.97 0.88 -11.13
N ARG A 70 -9.06 -0.14 -10.27
CA ARG A 70 -8.12 -1.28 -10.27
C ARG A 70 -8.30 -2.20 -11.46
N ALA A 71 -9.47 -2.21 -12.10
CA ALA A 71 -9.74 -3.00 -13.29
C ALA A 71 -9.15 -2.38 -14.56
N ILE A 72 -8.75 -1.11 -14.54
CA ILE A 72 -8.18 -0.42 -15.70
C ILE A 72 -6.76 -0.95 -15.97
N PRO A 73 -6.46 -1.43 -17.20
CA PRO A 73 -5.12 -1.84 -17.57
C PRO A 73 -4.15 -0.64 -17.51
N THR A 74 -3.13 -0.73 -16.65
CA THR A 74 -2.16 0.38 -16.43
C THR A 74 -1.52 0.85 -17.73
N LEU A 75 -0.98 -0.09 -18.51
CA LEU A 75 -0.36 0.22 -19.81
C LEU A 75 -1.35 0.87 -20.77
N GLY A 76 -2.57 0.33 -20.83
CA GLY A 76 -3.63 0.88 -21.68
C GLY A 76 -3.95 2.33 -21.33
N LEU A 77 -4.08 2.66 -20.04
CA LEU A 77 -4.37 4.02 -19.60
C LEU A 77 -3.22 4.99 -19.90
N VAL A 78 -1.97 4.58 -19.67
CA VAL A 78 -0.78 5.39 -19.97
C VAL A 78 -0.71 5.72 -21.46
N VAL A 79 -0.83 4.71 -22.32
CA VAL A 79 -0.78 4.87 -23.78
C VAL A 79 -1.97 5.68 -24.28
N TYR A 80 -3.18 5.40 -23.77
CA TYR A 80 -4.39 6.16 -24.13
C TYR A 80 -4.23 7.65 -23.85
N LEU A 81 -3.78 8.02 -22.63
CA LEU A 81 -3.56 9.42 -22.27
C LEU A 81 -2.46 10.07 -23.12
N ALA A 82 -1.38 9.34 -23.43
CA ALA A 82 -0.33 9.86 -24.31
C ALA A 82 -0.85 10.17 -25.72
N LEU A 83 -1.70 9.29 -26.26
CA LEU A 83 -2.28 9.42 -27.61
C LEU A 83 -3.29 10.58 -27.68
N ILE A 84 -4.22 10.69 -26.73
CA ILE A 84 -5.24 11.76 -26.76
C ILE A 84 -4.66 13.14 -26.48
N THR A 85 -3.58 13.22 -25.72
CA THR A 85 -2.89 14.48 -25.42
C THR A 85 -1.80 14.81 -26.42
N LEU A 86 -1.47 13.88 -27.33
CA LEU A 86 -0.34 13.97 -28.27
C LEU A 86 0.97 14.34 -27.56
N ASN A 87 1.15 13.83 -26.33
CA ASN A 87 2.23 14.20 -25.44
C ASN A 87 3.00 12.97 -24.97
N LEU A 88 4.27 12.89 -25.32
CA LEU A 88 5.18 11.83 -24.92
C LEU A 88 6.04 12.19 -23.69
N SER A 89 5.65 13.22 -22.93
CA SER A 89 6.33 13.62 -21.71
C SER A 89 5.91 12.78 -20.49
N ILE A 90 6.41 13.18 -19.33
CA ILE A 90 6.06 12.60 -18.02
C ILE A 90 4.56 12.76 -17.66
N ILE A 91 3.84 13.73 -18.24
CA ILE A 91 2.48 14.11 -17.81
C ILE A 91 1.45 12.98 -17.95
N PRO A 92 1.31 12.31 -19.13
CA PRO A 92 0.36 11.21 -19.27
C PRO A 92 0.57 10.07 -18.27
N PRO A 93 1.79 9.51 -18.10
CA PRO A 93 2.00 8.46 -17.10
C PRO A 93 1.82 8.96 -15.67
N LEU A 94 2.20 10.20 -15.35
CA LEU A 94 2.00 10.78 -14.04
C LEU A 94 0.50 10.82 -13.67
N ILE A 95 -0.36 11.28 -14.59
CA ILE A 95 -1.82 11.31 -14.39
C ILE A 95 -2.35 9.87 -14.24
N ALA A 96 -2.00 8.97 -15.16
CA ALA A 96 -2.46 7.59 -15.14
C ALA A 96 -2.12 6.90 -13.81
N LEU A 97 -0.86 6.99 -13.39
CA LEU A 97 -0.39 6.29 -12.20
C LEU A 97 -0.88 6.96 -10.91
N THR A 98 -1.11 8.28 -10.91
CA THR A 98 -1.78 8.97 -9.79
C THR A 98 -3.20 8.44 -9.60
N ILE A 99 -3.99 8.32 -10.67
CA ILE A 99 -5.35 7.75 -10.62
C ILE A 99 -5.32 6.32 -10.05
N LEU A 100 -4.38 5.50 -10.51
CA LEU A 100 -4.25 4.11 -10.05
C LEU A 100 -3.69 3.96 -8.63
N ALA A 101 -3.00 4.98 -8.11
CA ALA A 101 -2.49 5.00 -6.75
C ALA A 101 -3.53 5.47 -5.71
N ILE A 102 -4.60 6.15 -6.14
CA ILE A 102 -5.68 6.61 -5.24
C ILE A 102 -6.34 5.45 -4.46
N PRO A 103 -6.75 4.32 -5.06
CA PRO A 103 -7.47 3.26 -4.37
C PRO A 103 -6.79 2.71 -3.11
N PRO A 104 -5.50 2.31 -3.12
CA PRO A 104 -4.85 1.78 -1.92
C PRO A 104 -4.68 2.84 -0.82
N VAL A 105 -4.40 4.11 -1.17
CA VAL A 105 -4.30 5.20 -0.21
C VAL A 105 -5.65 5.51 0.41
N LEU A 106 -6.69 5.62 -0.41
CA LEU A 106 -8.07 5.85 0.03
C LEU A 106 -8.54 4.75 0.98
N ALA A 107 -8.31 3.48 0.59
CA ALA A 107 -8.67 2.33 1.41
C ALA A 107 -7.97 2.35 2.78
N GLY A 108 -6.66 2.66 2.83
CA GLY A 108 -5.92 2.79 4.07
C GLY A 108 -6.47 3.89 4.98
N ALA A 109 -6.86 5.02 4.40
CA ALA A 109 -7.36 6.16 5.15
C ALA A 109 -8.76 5.88 5.74
N TYR A 110 -9.74 5.49 4.92
CA TYR A 110 -11.11 5.27 5.45
C TYR A 110 -11.18 4.04 6.38
N SER A 111 -10.53 2.92 6.01
CA SER A 111 -10.55 1.73 6.87
C SER A 111 -9.76 1.92 8.17
N GLY A 112 -8.76 2.80 8.13
CA GLY A 112 -8.02 3.22 9.32
C GLY A 112 -8.96 3.85 10.35
N LEU A 113 -9.75 4.85 9.96
CA LEU A 113 -10.71 5.51 10.84
C LEU A 113 -11.83 4.56 11.29
N GLU A 114 -12.37 3.74 10.39
CA GLU A 114 -13.40 2.74 10.72
C GLU A 114 -12.92 1.69 11.74
N SER A 115 -11.60 1.46 11.84
CA SER A 115 -11.02 0.51 12.80
C SER A 115 -10.95 1.04 14.24
N VAL A 116 -11.19 2.32 14.45
CA VAL A 116 -11.19 2.94 15.79
C VAL A 116 -12.45 2.51 16.57
N ASP A 117 -12.24 2.06 17.82
CA ASP A 117 -13.35 1.61 18.66
C ASP A 117 -14.31 2.79 18.94
N ARG A 118 -15.60 2.57 18.63
CA ARG A 118 -16.65 3.57 18.84
C ARG A 118 -16.75 4.01 20.29
N ARG A 119 -16.46 3.15 21.26
CA ARG A 119 -16.43 3.50 22.68
C ARG A 119 -15.38 4.59 22.97
N THR A 120 -14.26 4.56 22.29
CA THR A 120 -13.21 5.60 22.40
C THR A 120 -13.73 6.93 21.85
N ILE A 121 -14.44 6.92 20.74
CA ILE A 121 -15.05 8.10 20.13
C ILE A 121 -16.14 8.68 21.04
N ASP A 122 -17.02 7.82 21.58
CA ASP A 122 -18.10 8.23 22.47
C ASP A 122 -17.57 8.80 23.80
N ALA A 123 -16.49 8.23 24.36
CA ALA A 123 -15.81 8.78 25.53
C ALA A 123 -15.24 10.18 25.25
N ALA A 124 -14.64 10.39 24.07
CA ALA A 124 -14.13 11.70 23.67
C ALA A 124 -15.26 12.74 23.56
N ARG A 125 -16.43 12.36 23.01
CA ARG A 125 -17.64 13.22 22.97
C ARG A 125 -18.13 13.56 24.37
N ALA A 126 -18.19 12.56 25.26
CA ALA A 126 -18.61 12.77 26.65
C ALA A 126 -17.67 13.74 27.42
N MET A 127 -16.42 13.82 27.03
CA MET A 127 -15.46 14.81 27.56
C MET A 127 -15.60 16.21 26.92
N GLY A 128 -16.58 16.42 26.01
CA GLY A 128 -16.84 17.70 25.39
C GLY A 128 -15.94 18.02 24.16
N MET A 129 -15.28 17.03 23.56
CA MET A 129 -14.51 17.25 22.35
C MET A 129 -15.43 17.48 21.15
N THR A 130 -15.08 18.45 20.30
CA THR A 130 -15.77 18.67 19.01
C THR A 130 -15.39 17.58 18.00
N GLU A 131 -16.18 17.35 16.94
CA GLU A 131 -15.92 16.34 15.91
C GLU A 131 -14.53 16.53 15.25
N LEU A 132 -14.12 17.78 14.97
CA LEU A 132 -12.78 18.05 14.46
C LEU A 132 -11.68 17.70 15.47
N GLN A 133 -11.90 17.93 16.76
CA GLN A 133 -10.95 17.52 17.79
C GLN A 133 -10.87 16.00 17.89
N ILE A 134 -11.99 15.30 17.77
CA ILE A 134 -12.04 13.84 17.72
C ILE A 134 -11.27 13.33 16.52
N LEU A 135 -11.55 13.85 15.32
CA LEU A 135 -10.85 13.45 14.10
C LEU A 135 -9.32 13.60 14.24
N PHE A 136 -8.83 14.80 14.60
CA PHE A 136 -7.39 15.08 14.59
C PHE A 136 -6.64 14.55 15.82
N LYS A 137 -7.28 14.47 17.00
CA LYS A 137 -6.61 14.07 18.24
C LYS A 137 -6.84 12.62 18.65
N VAL A 138 -7.87 11.96 18.11
CA VAL A 138 -8.24 10.58 18.46
C VAL A 138 -8.19 9.66 17.25
N GLU A 139 -9.03 9.92 16.25
CA GLU A 139 -9.19 8.99 15.12
C GLU A 139 -7.93 8.89 14.26
N ILE A 140 -7.37 10.01 13.79
CA ILE A 140 -6.17 9.99 12.95
C ILE A 140 -4.99 9.32 13.66
N PRO A 141 -4.62 9.69 14.91
CA PRO A 141 -3.51 9.04 15.59
C PRO A 141 -3.68 7.53 15.77
N LEU A 142 -4.89 7.06 16.07
CA LEU A 142 -5.18 5.64 16.24
C LEU A 142 -5.23 4.88 14.90
N SER A 143 -5.57 5.55 13.81
CA SER A 143 -5.65 4.98 12.46
C SER A 143 -4.34 5.05 11.67
N LEU A 144 -3.31 5.75 12.15
CA LEU A 144 -2.02 5.92 11.48
C LEU A 144 -1.41 4.61 10.95
N PRO A 145 -1.46 3.47 11.67
CA PRO A 145 -0.91 2.22 11.14
C PRO A 145 -1.52 1.80 9.81
N LEU A 146 -2.83 1.96 9.64
CA LEU A 146 -3.55 1.59 8.42
C LEU A 146 -3.42 2.65 7.34
N ILE A 147 -3.40 3.94 7.70
CA ILE A 147 -3.14 5.03 6.75
C ILE A 147 -1.75 4.86 6.12
N ILE A 148 -0.72 4.67 6.95
CA ILE A 148 0.67 4.46 6.48
C ILE A 148 0.73 3.15 5.66
N GLY A 149 0.04 2.09 6.08
CA GLY A 149 -0.06 0.83 5.34
C GLY A 149 -0.65 1.01 3.94
N GLY A 150 -1.68 1.82 3.79
CA GLY A 150 -2.28 2.18 2.50
C GLY A 150 -1.31 2.95 1.59
N ILE A 151 -0.62 3.95 2.15
CA ILE A 151 0.41 4.74 1.42
C ILE A 151 1.59 3.84 1.03
N ARG A 152 2.07 2.95 1.91
CA ARG A 152 3.11 1.96 1.62
C ARG A 152 2.71 1.05 0.46
N SER A 153 1.49 0.51 0.49
CA SER A 153 0.98 -0.32 -0.60
C SER A 153 0.93 0.43 -1.93
N ALA A 154 0.49 1.68 -1.92
CA ALA A 154 0.50 2.55 -3.08
C ALA A 154 1.93 2.82 -3.59
N ALA A 155 2.89 3.09 -2.70
CA ALA A 155 4.27 3.35 -3.06
C ALA A 155 4.91 2.17 -3.81
N LEU A 156 4.73 0.95 -3.30
CA LEU A 156 5.26 -0.26 -3.95
C LEU A 156 4.59 -0.51 -5.30
N GLN A 157 3.27 -0.30 -5.39
CA GLN A 157 2.54 -0.38 -6.64
C GLN A 157 3.04 0.64 -7.66
N VAL A 158 3.24 1.89 -7.24
CA VAL A 158 3.71 2.99 -8.10
C VAL A 158 5.11 2.69 -8.63
N ILE A 159 6.06 2.25 -7.78
CA ILE A 159 7.40 1.87 -8.22
C ILE A 159 7.33 0.78 -9.30
N ALA A 160 6.54 -0.27 -9.07
CA ALA A 160 6.40 -1.34 -10.07
C ALA A 160 5.75 -0.84 -11.38
N THR A 161 4.76 0.05 -11.31
CA THR A 161 4.04 0.52 -12.49
C THR A 161 4.77 1.60 -13.29
N TRP A 162 5.63 2.40 -12.67
CA TRP A 162 6.54 3.30 -13.40
C TRP A 162 7.51 2.54 -14.31
N THR A 163 7.86 1.30 -13.98
CA THR A 163 8.64 0.43 -14.88
C THR A 163 7.93 0.23 -16.20
N VAL A 164 6.61 -0.01 -16.17
CA VAL A 164 5.79 -0.21 -17.37
C VAL A 164 5.57 1.12 -18.12
N ALA A 165 5.45 2.24 -17.40
CA ALA A 165 5.27 3.56 -17.99
C ALA A 165 6.47 4.03 -18.83
N ALA A 166 7.66 3.45 -18.60
CA ALA A 166 8.86 3.70 -19.39
C ALA A 166 8.81 3.20 -20.84
N ILE A 167 7.69 2.61 -21.28
CA ILE A 167 7.39 2.43 -22.71
C ILE A 167 7.37 3.76 -23.45
N LEU A 168 6.98 4.85 -22.76
CA LEU A 168 7.16 6.21 -23.23
C LEU A 168 8.61 6.65 -22.94
N PRO A 169 9.19 7.57 -23.73
CA PRO A 169 10.58 8.01 -23.57
C PRO A 169 10.76 8.96 -22.36
N VAL A 170 10.28 8.57 -21.18
CA VAL A 170 10.23 9.43 -19.99
C VAL A 170 11.34 9.18 -18.97
N GLY A 171 12.22 8.22 -19.21
CA GLY A 171 13.28 7.87 -18.28
C GLY A 171 12.89 6.84 -17.21
N GLY A 172 13.66 6.81 -16.12
CA GLY A 172 13.50 5.85 -15.03
C GLY A 172 14.10 4.48 -15.31
N LEU A 173 14.11 3.61 -14.28
CA LEU A 173 14.70 2.27 -14.34
C LEU A 173 14.06 1.35 -15.39
N GLY A 174 12.78 1.58 -15.72
CA GLY A 174 12.08 0.82 -16.76
C GLY A 174 12.69 0.97 -18.15
N ARG A 175 13.48 2.02 -18.39
CA ARG A 175 14.20 2.19 -19.68
C ARG A 175 15.15 1.05 -19.96
N PHE A 176 15.86 0.56 -18.96
CA PHE A 176 16.76 -0.60 -19.13
C PHE A 176 16.00 -1.85 -19.62
N LEU A 177 14.74 -2.02 -19.20
CA LEU A 177 13.91 -3.14 -19.67
C LEU A 177 13.53 -2.97 -21.15
N PHE A 178 13.07 -1.78 -21.56
CA PHE A 178 12.60 -1.55 -22.92
C PHE A 178 13.75 -1.41 -23.91
N ASP A 179 14.83 -0.74 -23.52
CA ASP A 179 16.03 -0.59 -24.35
C ASP A 179 16.73 -1.95 -24.55
N GLY A 180 16.88 -2.74 -23.47
CA GLY A 180 17.42 -4.08 -23.52
C GLY A 180 16.54 -5.04 -24.35
N LEU A 181 15.22 -4.92 -24.25
CA LEU A 181 14.28 -5.73 -25.04
C LEU A 181 14.43 -5.46 -26.54
N ALA A 182 14.56 -4.20 -26.92
CA ALA A 182 14.68 -3.80 -28.32
C ALA A 182 15.91 -4.41 -29.04
N VAL A 183 16.99 -4.65 -28.30
CA VAL A 183 18.27 -5.17 -28.80
C VAL A 183 18.60 -6.56 -28.23
N GLN A 184 17.68 -7.22 -27.57
CA GLN A 184 17.82 -8.56 -26.96
C GLN A 184 18.94 -8.68 -25.93
N ARG A 185 19.24 -7.60 -25.20
CA ARG A 185 20.22 -7.59 -24.11
C ARG A 185 19.54 -7.98 -22.79
N TYR A 186 19.46 -9.28 -22.55
CA TYR A 186 18.81 -9.84 -21.36
C TYR A 186 19.54 -9.51 -20.05
N ASP A 187 20.86 -9.29 -20.09
CA ASP A 187 21.68 -8.82 -18.97
C ASP A 187 21.22 -7.44 -18.48
N GLU A 188 20.98 -6.50 -19.39
CA GLU A 188 20.47 -5.15 -19.10
C GLU A 188 19.04 -5.19 -18.57
N MET A 189 18.15 -5.98 -19.19
CA MET A 189 16.76 -6.14 -18.77
C MET A 189 16.65 -6.67 -17.34
N LEU A 190 17.39 -7.74 -17.05
CA LEU A 190 17.39 -8.37 -15.72
C LEU A 190 18.08 -7.45 -14.69
N GLY A 191 19.17 -6.78 -15.09
CA GLY A 191 19.84 -5.78 -14.24
C GLY A 191 18.92 -4.64 -13.86
N GLY A 192 18.18 -4.07 -14.83
CA GLY A 192 17.15 -3.06 -14.58
C GLY A 192 16.04 -3.57 -13.62
N SER A 193 15.61 -4.81 -13.79
CA SER A 193 14.62 -5.44 -12.91
C SER A 193 15.14 -5.59 -11.47
N ILE A 194 16.40 -5.99 -11.29
CA ILE A 194 17.05 -6.08 -9.97
C ILE A 194 17.07 -4.71 -9.30
N LEU A 195 17.38 -3.65 -10.03
CA LEU A 195 17.41 -2.28 -9.51
C LEU A 195 16.00 -1.81 -9.06
N VAL A 196 14.97 -2.14 -9.82
CA VAL A 196 13.56 -1.83 -9.42
C VAL A 196 13.19 -2.58 -8.14
N ILE A 197 13.52 -3.87 -8.04
CA ILE A 197 13.30 -4.67 -6.83
C ILE A 197 14.06 -4.05 -5.64
N ALA A 198 15.32 -3.68 -5.82
CA ALA A 198 16.10 -3.05 -4.77
C ALA A 198 15.47 -1.73 -4.30
N LEU A 199 15.03 -0.87 -5.22
CA LEU A 199 14.33 0.37 -4.89
C LEU A 199 13.03 0.10 -4.12
N ALA A 200 12.25 -0.90 -4.54
CA ALA A 200 11.02 -1.29 -3.86
C ALA A 200 11.29 -1.79 -2.43
N LEU A 201 12.31 -2.63 -2.23
CA LEU A 201 12.69 -3.14 -0.92
C LEU A 201 13.21 -2.04 0.01
N VAL A 202 14.02 -1.11 -0.50
CA VAL A 202 14.48 0.06 0.27
C VAL A 202 13.29 0.92 0.69
N THR A 203 12.38 1.22 -0.24
CA THR A 203 11.16 2.00 0.05
C THR A 203 10.29 1.29 1.07
N ASP A 204 10.10 -0.02 0.95
CA ASP A 204 9.36 -0.85 1.89
C ASP A 204 9.97 -0.79 3.31
N GLY A 205 11.29 -0.90 3.39
CA GLY A 205 12.04 -0.76 4.64
C GLY A 205 11.90 0.61 5.28
N VAL A 206 11.94 1.69 4.48
CA VAL A 206 11.71 3.06 4.97
C VAL A 206 10.31 3.19 5.56
N PHE A 207 9.26 2.72 4.86
CA PHE A 207 7.90 2.74 5.40
C PHE A 207 7.74 1.89 6.66
N ALA A 208 8.42 0.73 6.75
CA ALA A 208 8.42 -0.09 7.95
C ALA A 208 9.03 0.64 9.16
N ILE A 209 10.10 1.40 8.95
CA ILE A 209 10.73 2.24 9.98
C ILE A 209 9.78 3.38 10.37
N VAL A 210 9.24 4.13 9.40
CA VAL A 210 8.28 5.21 9.65
C VAL A 210 7.10 4.70 10.47
N GLN A 211 6.52 3.56 10.10
CA GLN A 211 5.40 2.96 10.81
C GLN A 211 5.75 2.62 12.26
N ARG A 212 6.95 2.09 12.53
CA ARG A 212 7.41 1.81 13.90
C ARG A 212 7.61 3.06 14.76
N LEU A 213 8.04 4.16 14.15
CA LEU A 213 8.30 5.42 14.85
C LEU A 213 7.03 6.21 15.13
N VAL A 214 6.06 6.19 14.21
CA VAL A 214 4.86 7.04 14.26
C VAL A 214 3.70 6.36 14.97
N VAL A 215 3.64 5.02 14.97
CA VAL A 215 2.54 4.27 15.61
C VAL A 215 2.71 4.27 17.13
N PRO A 216 1.71 4.78 17.89
CA PRO A 216 1.75 4.75 19.35
C PRO A 216 1.85 3.32 19.88
N ARG A 217 2.75 3.11 20.86
CA ARG A 217 3.00 1.76 21.43
C ARG A 217 1.77 1.07 22.03
N GLY A 218 0.74 1.83 22.44
CA GLY A 218 -0.51 1.29 22.98
C GLY A 218 -1.41 0.57 21.96
N VAL A 219 -1.29 0.90 20.67
CA VAL A 219 -2.13 0.30 19.60
C VAL A 219 -1.69 -1.13 19.26
N THR A 220 -0.44 -1.48 19.51
CA THR A 220 0.12 -2.82 19.25
C THR A 220 -0.12 -3.80 20.39
N ALA A 221 -0.34 -3.34 21.60
CA ALA A 221 -0.51 -4.19 22.79
C ALA A 221 -1.86 -4.92 22.87
N GLY A 222 -2.92 -4.37 22.24
CA GLY A 222 -4.28 -4.93 22.29
C GLY A 222 -4.52 -6.16 21.39
N LYS A 223 -3.64 -6.46 20.46
CA LYS A 223 -3.88 -7.53 19.47
C LYS A 223 -3.39 -8.93 19.88
N ILE A 224 -2.63 -9.07 20.96
CA ILE A 224 -1.98 -10.35 21.32
C ILE A 224 -2.74 -11.14 22.40
N GLN A 225 -3.69 -10.55 23.13
CA GLN A 225 -4.31 -11.22 24.28
C GLN A 225 -5.63 -11.95 24.02
N ASP A 226 -6.27 -11.83 22.87
CA ASP A 226 -7.65 -12.31 22.71
C ASP A 226 -7.85 -13.62 21.93
N VAL A 227 -6.79 -14.29 21.50
CA VAL A 227 -6.93 -15.51 20.68
C VAL A 227 -6.62 -16.82 21.45
N ARG A 228 -6.16 -16.77 22.72
CA ARG A 228 -5.73 -17.98 23.43
C ARG A 228 -6.49 -18.37 24.70
N SER A 229 -7.59 -17.75 25.05
CA SER A 229 -8.26 -18.04 26.33
C SER A 229 -9.76 -18.38 26.27
N LYS A 230 -10.26 -18.86 25.17
CA LYS A 230 -11.60 -19.53 25.21
C LYS A 230 -11.54 -20.76 24.32
N ASP A 231 -11.26 -21.88 24.93
CA ASP A 231 -11.55 -23.19 24.40
C ASP A 231 -13.09 -23.34 24.32
N PRO A 232 -13.73 -23.29 23.13
CA PRO A 232 -15.19 -23.36 23.02
C PRO A 232 -15.71 -24.79 23.16
N TRP A 233 -14.82 -25.77 23.32
CA TRP A 233 -15.18 -27.19 23.36
C TRP A 233 -14.94 -27.83 24.72
N ARG A 234 -15.48 -27.27 25.82
CA ARG A 234 -15.82 -28.12 26.95
C ARG A 234 -17.15 -28.81 26.64
N PRO A 235 -17.19 -30.12 26.40
CA PRO A 235 -18.47 -30.82 26.35
C PRO A 235 -19.13 -30.65 27.71
N ILE A 236 -20.33 -30.04 27.69
CA ILE A 236 -21.21 -30.07 28.85
C ILE A 236 -21.60 -31.55 29.04
N GLY A 237 -20.87 -32.24 29.86
CA GLY A 237 -21.24 -33.59 30.27
C GLY A 237 -22.64 -33.51 30.90
N PRO A 238 -23.56 -34.40 30.53
CA PRO A 238 -24.86 -34.43 31.17
C PRO A 238 -24.69 -34.68 32.68
N SER A 239 -25.15 -33.74 33.48
CA SER A 239 -25.31 -33.94 34.91
C SER A 239 -26.37 -35.04 35.11
N VAL A 240 -25.91 -36.27 35.33
CA VAL A 240 -26.77 -37.37 35.73
C VAL A 240 -27.21 -37.09 37.18
N PRO A 241 -28.50 -36.89 37.46
CA PRO A 241 -28.95 -36.82 38.83
C PRO A 241 -28.81 -38.20 39.49
N ASN A 242 -28.05 -38.28 40.56
CA ASN A 242 -27.96 -39.46 41.43
C ASN A 242 -29.29 -39.63 42.14
N HIS A 243 -30.19 -40.46 41.60
CA HIS A 243 -31.33 -40.95 42.37
C HIS A 243 -30.85 -42.14 43.23
N PRO A 244 -31.06 -42.08 44.55
CA PRO A 244 -30.81 -43.23 45.40
C PRO A 244 -31.87 -44.29 45.11
N VAL A 245 -31.46 -45.47 44.68
CA VAL A 245 -32.33 -46.64 44.56
C VAL A 245 -32.69 -47.07 45.96
N GLY A 246 -33.91 -46.78 46.35
CA GLY A 246 -34.50 -47.29 47.58
C GLY A 246 -34.63 -48.79 47.51
N ASN A 247 -33.98 -49.45 48.46
CA ASN A 247 -34.09 -50.86 48.76
C ASN A 247 -35.47 -51.06 49.45
N SER A 248 -36.40 -51.74 48.83
CA SER A 248 -37.55 -52.29 49.50
C SER A 248 -37.52 -53.81 49.38
N SER A 249 -37.10 -54.41 50.46
CA SER A 249 -37.40 -55.77 50.85
C SER A 249 -38.88 -55.94 51.11
N MET A 250 -39.53 -56.86 50.40
CA MET A 250 -40.43 -57.93 50.89
C MET A 250 -40.90 -58.76 49.70
#